data_5a25106b2fa2191341430701b5c458ba
#
_entry.id   5a25106b2fa2191341430701b5c458ba
#
_cell.length_a   1.000
_cell.length_b   1.000
_cell.length_c   1.000
_cell.angle_alpha   90.00
_cell.angle_beta   90.00
_cell.angle_gamma   90.00
#
_symmetry.space_group_name_H-M   'P 1'
#
loop_
_entity.id
_entity.type
_entity.pdbx_description
1 polymer ?
#
loop_
_entity_poly.entity_id
_entity_poly.type
_entity_poly.pdbx_seq_one_letter_code
_entity_poly.pdbx_strand_id
1 'polypeptide(L)'
;MKRLLFLLFALAPVAAWAQGEQSLWYFGQQAGLSFPVGGGAPSPLLNGKMTTYEGSAVATNAQGQLLFYTNGENVFNRQHAIMPNGRKLTGSSASTQSALIVPDPGSGNVFYLFTVGAQGGPEGMRYSVVDMTRDNGLGDVPRVNILLISPVAEKLAAVRHANGRDVWVVAHRWNSNAFVSYLVTAEGVQTKPILSNVGGMHAGPGRNAIGAMKFSPDGRKIGVAVWREANRYEVFDFDRNTGLVKNPKVFSPYPEAYGIEFSPDGSKLYGSSNGEGGGQAQIFQFDLKTGKAAVIGKSANRKVGQLQRAPDGNIYVAREDNSFLGIISNPNGDASTAKYTDDGLKLGGRRSKLGLPNFITEPGK
;
A
#
# COMPACT_ATOMS: atom_id res chain seq x y z
N MET A 1 20.42 29.95 54.52
CA MET A 1 19.57 28.81 54.14
C MET A 1 19.19 28.98 52.68
N LYS A 2 19.88 28.26 51.77
CA LYS A 2 19.58 28.26 50.32
C LYS A 2 18.61 27.11 50.03
N ARG A 3 17.39 27.42 49.58
CA ARG A 3 16.44 26.43 49.15
C ARG A 3 16.78 25.97 47.73
N LEU A 4 17.16 24.71 47.55
CA LEU A 4 17.35 24.05 46.29
C LEU A 4 15.96 23.66 45.71
N LEU A 5 15.58 24.27 44.62
CA LEU A 5 14.36 23.92 43.86
C LEU A 5 14.69 22.76 42.91
N PHE A 6 14.23 21.55 43.23
CA PHE A 6 14.28 20.43 42.28
C PHE A 6 13.13 20.58 41.27
N LEU A 7 13.47 20.92 40.01
CA LEU A 7 12.55 20.76 38.88
C LEU A 7 12.50 19.26 38.51
N LEU A 8 11.42 18.60 38.84
CA LEU A 8 11.07 17.31 38.26
C LEU A 8 10.63 17.56 36.82
N PHE A 9 11.48 17.22 35.88
CA PHE A 9 11.05 17.00 34.47
C PHE A 9 10.23 15.69 34.43
N ALA A 10 8.91 15.81 34.35
CA ALA A 10 8.06 14.71 33.98
C ALA A 10 8.35 14.39 32.49
N LEU A 11 9.15 13.37 32.24
CA LEU A 11 9.23 12.72 30.96
C LEU A 11 7.85 12.12 30.67
N ALA A 12 7.01 12.83 29.91
CA ALA A 12 5.83 12.23 29.32
C ALA A 12 6.31 11.00 28.50
N PRO A 13 5.70 9.83 28.67
CA PRO A 13 6.03 8.69 27.82
C PRO A 13 5.72 9.13 26.38
N VAL A 14 6.76 9.29 25.56
CA VAL A 14 6.61 9.30 24.10
C VAL A 14 5.99 7.95 23.79
N ALA A 15 4.70 7.95 23.46
CA ALA A 15 4.01 6.75 23.06
C ALA A 15 4.82 6.15 21.90
N ALA A 16 5.47 5.02 22.15
CA ALA A 16 6.11 4.21 21.14
C ALA A 16 4.99 3.61 20.27
N TRP A 17 4.43 4.45 19.40
CA TRP A 17 3.43 4.03 18.43
C TRP A 17 4.12 3.21 17.35
N ALA A 18 3.88 1.90 17.42
CA ALA A 18 3.78 0.98 16.32
C ALA A 18 4.97 0.79 15.38
N GLN A 19 6.09 0.32 15.88
CA GLN A 19 7.07 -0.40 15.04
C GLN A 19 6.50 -1.75 14.51
N GLY A 20 5.35 -2.21 15.01
CA GLY A 20 4.73 -3.48 14.67
C GLY A 20 3.70 -3.47 13.52
N GLU A 21 3.18 -2.30 13.11
CA GLU A 21 2.00 -2.24 12.21
C GLU A 21 2.24 -2.77 10.79
N GLN A 22 3.47 -2.85 10.30
CA GLN A 22 3.83 -3.40 8.98
C GLN A 22 4.73 -4.62 9.09
N SER A 23 4.83 -5.21 10.27
CA SER A 23 5.76 -6.31 10.55
C SER A 23 5.36 -7.65 9.95
N LEU A 24 4.07 -7.83 9.61
CA LEU A 24 3.56 -9.07 9.00
C LEU A 24 2.99 -8.79 7.62
N TRP A 25 3.39 -9.61 6.65
CA TRP A 25 2.88 -9.59 5.29
C TRP A 25 2.24 -10.92 4.96
N TYR A 26 1.09 -10.92 4.29
CA TYR A 26 0.47 -12.08 3.65
C TYR A 26 0.07 -11.69 2.23
N PHE A 27 0.50 -12.47 1.23
CA PHE A 27 0.35 -12.17 -0.19
C PHE A 27 0.49 -13.41 -1.07
N GLY A 28 0.28 -13.29 -2.38
CA GLY A 28 0.56 -14.30 -3.39
C GLY A 28 -0.14 -15.64 -3.12
N GLN A 29 0.56 -16.74 -3.33
CA GLN A 29 0.06 -18.10 -3.09
C GLN A 29 0.46 -18.54 -1.66
N GLN A 30 -0.35 -18.11 -0.68
CA GLN A 30 -0.15 -18.42 0.74
C GLN A 30 1.23 -18.03 1.27
N ALA A 31 1.89 -17.06 0.62
CA ALA A 31 3.16 -16.52 1.08
C ALA A 31 2.96 -15.50 2.20
N GLY A 32 3.95 -15.40 3.05
CA GLY A 32 4.01 -14.38 4.08
C GLY A 32 5.44 -14.11 4.54
N LEU A 33 5.61 -12.97 5.19
CA LEU A 33 6.88 -12.52 5.78
C LEU A 33 6.62 -11.96 7.17
N SER A 34 7.56 -12.20 8.07
CA SER A 34 7.66 -11.55 9.38
C SER A 34 8.93 -10.72 9.44
N PHE A 35 8.78 -9.43 9.72
CA PHE A 35 9.87 -8.49 9.97
C PHE A 35 10.03 -8.32 11.47
N PRO A 36 11.24 -8.59 12.03
CA PRO A 36 11.46 -8.43 13.46
C PRO A 36 11.28 -6.98 13.91
N VAL A 37 10.52 -6.79 15.00
CA VAL A 37 10.44 -5.47 15.66
C VAL A 37 11.81 -5.13 16.22
N GLY A 38 12.36 -3.97 15.85
CA GLY A 38 13.72 -3.58 16.24
C GLY A 38 14.79 -3.86 15.20
N GLY A 39 14.41 -4.37 14.01
CA GLY A 39 15.33 -4.61 12.88
C GLY A 39 15.80 -6.05 12.76
N GLY A 40 16.41 -6.35 11.63
CA GLY A 40 16.90 -7.69 11.27
C GLY A 40 16.28 -8.21 9.97
N ALA A 41 16.82 -9.32 9.47
CA ALA A 41 16.32 -9.93 8.25
C ALA A 41 14.92 -10.53 8.45
N PRO A 42 14.00 -10.34 7.49
CA PRO A 42 12.68 -10.96 7.55
C PRO A 42 12.76 -12.49 7.37
N SER A 43 11.78 -13.18 7.92
CA SER A 43 11.62 -14.63 7.80
C SER A 43 10.30 -14.99 7.12
N PRO A 44 10.26 -16.08 6.31
CA PRO A 44 9.06 -16.57 5.68
C PRO A 44 8.02 -17.06 6.70
N LEU A 45 6.74 -16.70 6.48
CA LEU A 45 5.58 -17.27 7.17
C LEU A 45 4.91 -18.30 6.24
N LEU A 46 4.69 -19.52 6.75
CA LEU A 46 4.17 -20.64 5.98
C LEU A 46 2.71 -21.01 6.35
N ASN A 47 2.14 -20.29 7.32
CA ASN A 47 0.80 -20.54 7.86
C ASN A 47 -0.33 -19.81 7.11
N GLY A 48 -0.03 -18.89 6.18
CA GLY A 48 -1.02 -18.16 5.40
C GLY A 48 -1.96 -19.10 4.62
N LYS A 49 -3.24 -18.72 4.52
CA LYS A 49 -4.28 -19.45 3.76
C LYS A 49 -4.83 -18.70 2.57
N MET A 50 -4.46 -17.43 2.45
CA MET A 50 -4.93 -16.57 1.38
C MET A 50 -4.19 -16.85 0.07
N THR A 51 -4.94 -16.88 -1.03
CA THR A 51 -4.39 -16.78 -2.37
C THR A 51 -4.90 -15.49 -3.00
N THR A 52 -3.99 -14.70 -3.56
CA THR A 52 -4.32 -13.49 -4.31
C THR A 52 -3.36 -13.34 -5.48
N TYR A 53 -3.86 -12.84 -6.60
CA TYR A 53 -3.02 -12.58 -7.77
C TYR A 53 -2.30 -11.24 -7.64
N GLU A 54 -3.00 -10.22 -7.12
CA GLU A 54 -2.48 -8.86 -6.95
C GLU A 54 -2.67 -8.37 -5.51
N GLY A 55 -3.53 -7.39 -5.28
CA GLY A 55 -3.62 -6.67 -4.03
C GLY A 55 -3.97 -7.49 -2.80
N SER A 56 -3.44 -7.08 -1.66
CA SER A 56 -3.77 -7.59 -0.33
C SER A 56 -3.58 -6.51 0.73
N ALA A 57 -4.09 -6.75 1.94
CA ALA A 57 -3.85 -5.91 3.10
C ALA A 57 -3.79 -6.74 4.38
N VAL A 58 -3.01 -6.28 5.36
CA VAL A 58 -2.79 -6.96 6.64
C VAL A 58 -2.94 -5.95 7.77
N ALA A 59 -3.65 -6.33 8.82
CA ALA A 59 -3.76 -5.58 10.07
C ALA A 59 -3.03 -6.32 11.18
N THR A 60 -2.21 -5.59 11.92
CA THR A 60 -1.53 -6.03 13.14
C THR A 60 -1.85 -5.05 14.28
N ASN A 61 -1.69 -5.49 15.51
CA ASN A 61 -1.74 -4.58 16.66
C ASN A 61 -0.38 -3.88 16.85
N ALA A 62 -0.31 -2.98 17.83
CA ALA A 62 0.90 -2.22 18.15
C ALA A 62 2.11 -3.10 18.52
N GLN A 63 1.88 -4.34 18.98
CA GLN A 63 2.91 -5.32 19.29
C GLN A 63 3.32 -6.17 18.07
N GLY A 64 2.79 -5.87 16.87
CA GLY A 64 3.07 -6.62 15.65
C GLY A 64 2.36 -7.97 15.55
N GLN A 65 1.39 -8.26 16.39
CA GLN A 65 0.62 -9.50 16.34
C GLN A 65 -0.49 -9.39 15.29
N LEU A 66 -0.69 -10.46 14.54
CA LEU A 66 -1.73 -10.53 13.51
C LEU A 66 -3.13 -10.34 14.11
N LEU A 67 -3.90 -9.44 13.52
CA LEU A 67 -5.33 -9.32 13.76
C LEU A 67 -6.12 -10.02 12.65
N PHE A 68 -5.93 -9.58 11.41
CA PHE A 68 -6.57 -10.17 10.24
C PHE A 68 -5.86 -9.75 8.95
N TYR A 69 -6.20 -10.39 7.84
CA TYR A 69 -5.69 -10.03 6.50
C TYR A 69 -6.73 -10.36 5.42
N THR A 70 -6.57 -9.78 4.23
CA THR A 70 -7.56 -9.87 3.17
C THR A 70 -6.93 -9.74 1.78
N ASN A 71 -7.59 -10.34 0.77
CA ASN A 71 -7.37 -10.10 -0.65
C ASN A 71 -8.42 -9.19 -1.31
N GLY A 72 -9.27 -8.55 -0.48
CA GLY A 72 -10.38 -7.72 -0.94
C GLY A 72 -11.69 -8.50 -1.23
N GLU A 73 -11.65 -9.82 -1.28
CA GLU A 73 -12.82 -10.69 -1.47
C GLU A 73 -13.17 -11.49 -0.21
N ASN A 74 -12.14 -11.90 0.55
CA ASN A 74 -12.26 -12.68 1.77
C ASN A 74 -11.42 -12.05 2.89
N VAL A 75 -11.92 -12.09 4.12
CA VAL A 75 -11.24 -11.63 5.33
C VAL A 75 -10.87 -12.82 6.20
N PHE A 76 -9.60 -12.99 6.50
CA PHE A 76 -9.04 -14.07 7.30
C PHE A 76 -8.62 -13.56 8.66
N ASN A 77 -9.07 -14.18 9.74
CA ASN A 77 -8.69 -13.84 11.11
C ASN A 77 -7.27 -14.33 11.48
N ARG A 78 -6.83 -14.07 12.71
CA ARG A 78 -5.50 -14.48 13.19
C ARG A 78 -5.28 -16.00 13.30
N GLN A 79 -6.35 -16.81 13.24
CA GLN A 79 -6.29 -18.27 13.14
C GLN A 79 -6.29 -18.76 11.70
N HIS A 80 -6.22 -17.84 10.73
CA HIS A 80 -6.24 -18.11 9.28
C HIS A 80 -7.57 -18.72 8.78
N ALA A 81 -8.62 -18.61 9.57
CA ALA A 81 -9.99 -18.94 9.17
C ALA A 81 -10.68 -17.70 8.59
N ILE A 82 -11.66 -17.90 7.69
CA ILE A 82 -12.45 -16.79 7.20
C ILE A 82 -13.38 -16.29 8.31
N MET A 83 -13.39 -14.97 8.53
CA MET A 83 -14.28 -14.35 9.51
C MET A 83 -15.76 -14.56 9.17
N PRO A 84 -16.65 -14.60 10.17
CA PRO A 84 -18.10 -14.43 9.93
C PRO A 84 -18.35 -13.22 9.03
N ASN A 85 -19.26 -13.34 8.06
CA ASN A 85 -19.58 -12.34 7.04
C ASN A 85 -18.40 -11.83 6.20
N GLY A 86 -17.19 -12.34 6.39
CA GLY A 86 -15.95 -11.94 5.70
C GLY A 86 -15.76 -12.60 4.34
N ARG A 87 -16.82 -12.91 3.60
CA ARG A 87 -16.81 -13.47 2.24
C ARG A 87 -17.52 -12.55 1.26
N LYS A 88 -17.16 -12.66 -0.02
CA LYS A 88 -17.84 -11.97 -1.12
C LYS A 88 -17.80 -10.43 -0.95
N LEU A 89 -16.69 -9.91 -0.42
CA LEU A 89 -16.43 -8.50 -0.53
C LEU A 89 -16.20 -8.16 -2.01
N THR A 90 -16.50 -6.94 -2.40
CA THR A 90 -16.51 -6.49 -3.82
C THR A 90 -15.17 -5.95 -4.31
N GLY A 91 -14.09 -6.18 -3.60
CA GLY A 91 -12.76 -6.07 -4.15
C GLY A 91 -12.51 -7.17 -5.20
N SER A 92 -11.35 -7.15 -5.81
CA SER A 92 -10.93 -8.21 -6.72
C SER A 92 -9.51 -8.62 -6.38
N SER A 93 -9.29 -9.91 -6.18
CA SER A 93 -7.93 -10.46 -5.98
C SER A 93 -7.02 -10.25 -7.21
N ALA A 94 -7.58 -9.83 -8.34
CA ALA A 94 -6.88 -9.42 -9.56
C ALA A 94 -6.84 -7.87 -9.75
N SER A 95 -7.25 -7.09 -8.75
CA SER A 95 -7.07 -5.64 -8.75
C SER A 95 -5.72 -5.28 -8.15
N THR A 96 -4.97 -4.39 -8.78
CA THR A 96 -3.60 -4.01 -8.39
C THR A 96 -3.49 -3.68 -6.89
N GLN A 97 -4.43 -2.91 -6.34
CA GLN A 97 -4.51 -2.58 -4.91
C GLN A 97 -5.92 -2.86 -4.38
N SER A 98 -6.33 -4.13 -4.43
CA SER A 98 -7.70 -4.59 -4.15
C SER A 98 -8.24 -4.16 -2.79
N ALA A 99 -7.37 -3.98 -1.80
CA ALA A 99 -7.75 -3.72 -0.40
C ALA A 99 -6.79 -2.79 0.33
N LEU A 100 -7.34 -2.07 1.32
CA LEU A 100 -6.60 -1.27 2.30
C LEU A 100 -7.36 -1.27 3.62
N ILE A 101 -6.65 -1.49 4.73
CA ILE A 101 -7.22 -1.52 6.08
C ILE A 101 -6.87 -0.22 6.79
N VAL A 102 -7.88 0.46 7.34
CA VAL A 102 -7.74 1.70 8.12
C VAL A 102 -8.34 1.47 9.51
N PRO A 103 -7.55 1.58 10.59
CA PRO A 103 -8.11 1.55 11.94
C PRO A 103 -9.05 2.74 12.14
N ASP A 104 -10.15 2.51 12.86
CA ASP A 104 -11.06 3.58 13.27
C ASP A 104 -10.33 4.52 14.25
N PRO A 105 -10.19 5.82 13.94
CA PRO A 105 -9.53 6.77 14.85
C PRO A 105 -10.22 6.93 16.21
N GLY A 106 -11.49 6.51 16.32
CA GLY A 106 -12.28 6.55 17.55
C GLY A 106 -12.30 5.24 18.35
N SER A 107 -11.80 4.12 17.75
CA SER A 107 -11.86 2.80 18.38
C SER A 107 -10.65 1.94 18.04
N GLY A 108 -10.02 1.36 19.04
CA GLY A 108 -8.88 0.44 18.84
C GLY A 108 -9.27 -0.95 18.30
N ASN A 109 -10.58 -1.27 18.23
CA ASN A 109 -11.07 -2.60 17.85
C ASN A 109 -11.89 -2.63 16.55
N VAL A 110 -12.14 -1.47 15.96
CA VAL A 110 -12.90 -1.33 14.71
C VAL A 110 -11.95 -0.93 13.57
N PHE A 111 -12.18 -1.49 12.40
CA PHE A 111 -11.39 -1.17 11.20
C PHE A 111 -12.33 -0.97 10.02
N TYR A 112 -11.96 -0.03 9.14
CA TYR A 112 -12.59 0.16 7.85
C TYR A 112 -11.73 -0.53 6.79
N LEU A 113 -12.30 -1.53 6.13
CA LEU A 113 -11.67 -2.25 5.03
C LEU A 113 -12.18 -1.66 3.72
N PHE A 114 -11.35 -0.86 3.07
CA PHE A 114 -11.63 -0.30 1.74
C PHE A 114 -11.27 -1.31 0.67
N THR A 115 -12.10 -1.40 -0.38
CA THR A 115 -11.90 -2.30 -1.51
C THR A 115 -12.16 -1.59 -2.82
N VAL A 116 -11.45 -1.98 -3.88
CA VAL A 116 -11.67 -1.53 -5.26
C VAL A 116 -11.76 -2.72 -6.21
N GLY A 117 -12.70 -2.63 -7.14
CA GLY A 117 -12.86 -3.63 -8.20
C GLY A 117 -11.74 -3.56 -9.24
N ALA A 118 -11.71 -4.51 -10.18
CA ALA A 118 -10.72 -4.58 -11.24
C ALA A 118 -11.16 -3.77 -12.48
N GLN A 119 -10.18 -3.29 -13.25
CA GLN A 119 -10.30 -2.77 -14.62
C GLN A 119 -11.33 -1.63 -14.80
N GLY A 120 -11.50 -0.80 -13.75
CA GLY A 120 -12.48 0.30 -13.83
C GLY A 120 -13.94 -0.17 -13.86
N GLY A 121 -14.21 -1.36 -13.33
CA GLY A 121 -15.53 -2.00 -13.30
C GLY A 121 -16.56 -1.31 -12.41
N PRO A 122 -17.80 -1.79 -12.43
CA PRO A 122 -18.93 -1.17 -11.74
C PRO A 122 -18.89 -1.34 -10.21
N GLU A 123 -18.08 -2.25 -9.68
CA GLU A 123 -17.90 -2.45 -8.24
C GLU A 123 -17.42 -1.17 -7.57
N GLY A 124 -16.55 -0.42 -8.26
CA GLY A 124 -16.04 0.86 -7.79
C GLY A 124 -15.23 0.74 -6.50
N MET A 125 -15.24 1.81 -5.69
CA MET A 125 -14.66 1.84 -4.36
C MET A 125 -15.75 1.68 -3.30
N ARG A 126 -15.53 0.75 -2.39
CA ARG A 126 -16.43 0.45 -1.26
C ARG A 126 -15.64 0.33 0.04
N TYR A 127 -16.35 0.32 1.16
CA TYR A 127 -15.76 -0.09 2.42
C TYR A 127 -16.67 -1.06 3.16
N SER A 128 -16.05 -1.87 4.01
CA SER A 128 -16.70 -2.77 4.97
C SER A 128 -16.17 -2.45 6.36
N VAL A 129 -16.93 -2.80 7.40
CA VAL A 129 -16.52 -2.58 8.79
C VAL A 129 -16.12 -3.92 9.39
N VAL A 130 -14.94 -4.00 9.96
CA VAL A 130 -14.45 -5.16 10.72
C VAL A 130 -14.46 -4.80 12.21
N ASP A 131 -15.11 -5.61 13.04
CA ASP A 131 -15.22 -5.43 14.47
C ASP A 131 -14.54 -6.59 15.22
N MET A 132 -13.37 -6.32 15.79
CA MET A 132 -12.53 -7.30 16.48
C MET A 132 -13.04 -7.70 17.86
N THR A 133 -14.10 -7.06 18.39
CA THR A 133 -14.73 -7.47 19.66
C THR A 133 -15.64 -8.67 19.49
N ARG A 134 -16.05 -8.97 18.26
CA ARG A 134 -16.95 -10.05 17.91
C ARG A 134 -16.23 -11.39 17.78
N ASP A 135 -17.01 -12.48 17.71
CA ASP A 135 -16.50 -13.86 17.54
C ASP A 135 -15.37 -14.19 18.51
N ASN A 136 -15.58 -13.91 19.80
CA ASN A 136 -14.58 -14.14 20.86
C ASN A 136 -13.22 -13.48 20.58
N GLY A 137 -13.24 -12.30 19.97
CA GLY A 137 -12.04 -11.54 19.62
C GLY A 137 -11.34 -12.04 18.35
N LEU A 138 -11.96 -12.90 17.53
CA LEU A 138 -11.47 -13.30 16.22
C LEU A 138 -11.95 -12.37 15.10
N GLY A 139 -12.99 -11.56 15.38
CA GLY A 139 -13.52 -10.56 14.47
C GLY A 139 -14.68 -11.04 13.61
N ASP A 140 -15.50 -10.08 13.20
CA ASP A 140 -16.63 -10.25 12.30
C ASP A 140 -16.71 -9.05 11.35
N VAL A 141 -17.40 -9.18 10.23
CA VAL A 141 -17.63 -8.11 9.25
C VAL A 141 -19.11 -7.72 9.24
N PRO A 142 -19.60 -6.99 10.27
CA PRO A 142 -21.03 -6.72 10.45
C PRO A 142 -21.65 -5.82 9.38
N ARG A 143 -20.83 -5.06 8.65
CA ARG A 143 -21.29 -4.18 7.56
C ARG A 143 -20.37 -4.38 6.36
N VAL A 144 -20.94 -4.76 5.21
CA VAL A 144 -20.18 -5.13 4.02
C VAL A 144 -20.54 -4.24 2.82
N ASN A 145 -19.54 -3.98 1.97
CA ASN A 145 -19.70 -3.44 0.62
C ASN A 145 -20.46 -2.10 0.52
N ILE A 146 -20.26 -1.18 1.46
CA ILE A 146 -20.88 0.16 1.42
C ILE A 146 -20.22 0.96 0.31
N LEU A 147 -20.99 1.34 -0.72
CA LEU A 147 -20.50 2.06 -1.89
C LEU A 147 -20.11 3.50 -1.52
N LEU A 148 -18.93 3.92 -1.96
CA LEU A 148 -18.47 5.31 -1.91
C LEU A 148 -18.55 5.98 -3.28
N ILE A 149 -17.95 5.36 -4.30
CA ILE A 149 -17.94 5.89 -5.67
C ILE A 149 -17.67 4.79 -6.69
N SER A 150 -18.23 4.93 -7.88
CA SER A 150 -17.98 4.07 -9.05
C SER A 150 -18.08 4.89 -10.34
N PRO A 151 -17.29 4.57 -11.38
CA PRO A 151 -16.16 3.64 -11.38
C PRO A 151 -14.86 4.28 -10.90
N VAL A 152 -13.91 3.46 -10.44
CA VAL A 152 -12.54 3.87 -10.06
C VAL A 152 -11.49 2.99 -10.72
N ALA A 153 -10.25 3.50 -10.85
CA ALA A 153 -9.10 2.69 -11.23
C ALA A 153 -8.66 1.77 -10.07
N GLU A 154 -7.78 0.81 -10.34
CA GLU A 154 -7.27 -0.18 -9.37
C GLU A 154 -6.27 0.41 -8.36
N LYS A 155 -6.45 1.66 -7.97
CA LYS A 155 -5.51 2.45 -7.18
C LYS A 155 -6.14 2.87 -5.86
N LEU A 156 -5.48 2.50 -4.77
CA LEU A 156 -5.96 2.76 -3.42
C LEU A 156 -4.77 3.00 -2.48
N ALA A 157 -4.67 4.19 -1.89
CA ALA A 157 -3.62 4.52 -0.95
C ALA A 157 -4.19 5.31 0.24
N ALA A 158 -3.53 5.24 1.39
CA ALA A 158 -3.91 6.06 2.54
C ALA A 158 -2.71 6.67 3.24
N VAL A 159 -2.97 7.82 3.89
CA VAL A 159 -1.99 8.56 4.67
C VAL A 159 -2.64 9.19 5.90
N ARG A 160 -1.91 9.25 7.00
CA ARG A 160 -2.34 9.94 8.22
C ARG A 160 -2.56 11.44 7.92
N HIS A 161 -3.72 11.96 8.32
CA HIS A 161 -4.03 13.40 8.28
C HIS A 161 -3.00 14.19 9.09
N ALA A 162 -2.83 15.48 8.79
CA ALA A 162 -1.86 16.33 9.49
C ALA A 162 -2.13 16.49 10.99
N ASN A 163 -3.37 16.24 11.45
CA ASN A 163 -3.71 16.22 12.89
C ASN A 163 -3.18 14.99 13.66
N GLY A 164 -2.52 14.04 12.97
CA GLY A 164 -1.92 12.84 13.57
C GLY A 164 -2.90 11.75 13.98
N ARG A 165 -4.23 11.94 13.81
CA ARG A 165 -5.27 11.01 14.22
C ARG A 165 -6.07 10.46 13.05
N ASP A 166 -6.67 11.33 12.25
CA ASP A 166 -7.56 10.97 11.15
C ASP A 166 -6.75 10.43 9.95
N VAL A 167 -7.42 9.82 8.98
CA VAL A 167 -6.76 9.19 7.84
C VAL A 167 -7.42 9.61 6.53
N TRP A 168 -6.63 10.07 5.57
CA TRP A 168 -7.05 10.22 4.19
C TRP A 168 -6.94 8.89 3.45
N VAL A 169 -8.01 8.49 2.76
CA VAL A 169 -8.03 7.36 1.82
C VAL A 169 -8.28 7.92 0.43
N VAL A 170 -7.38 7.64 -0.50
CA VAL A 170 -7.36 8.23 -1.83
C VAL A 170 -7.51 7.14 -2.89
N ALA A 171 -8.40 7.39 -3.86
CA ALA A 171 -8.54 6.62 -5.09
C ALA A 171 -8.55 7.55 -6.30
N HIS A 172 -8.47 7.00 -7.51
CA HIS A 172 -8.56 7.74 -8.75
C HIS A 172 -9.82 7.31 -9.53
N ARG A 173 -10.65 8.26 -9.94
CA ARG A 173 -11.84 7.97 -10.75
C ARG A 173 -11.42 7.42 -12.12
N TRP A 174 -12.15 6.41 -12.58
CA TRP A 174 -12.00 5.90 -13.93
C TRP A 174 -12.68 6.79 -14.96
N ASN A 175 -12.14 6.85 -16.18
CA ASN A 175 -12.54 7.78 -17.25
C ASN A 175 -12.49 9.25 -16.83
N SER A 176 -11.50 9.62 -16.05
CA SER A 176 -11.37 10.94 -15.44
C SER A 176 -9.90 11.26 -15.15
N ASN A 177 -9.62 12.54 -14.83
CA ASN A 177 -8.37 12.99 -14.22
C ASN A 177 -8.56 13.34 -12.73
N ALA A 178 -9.62 12.83 -12.10
CA ALA A 178 -10.00 13.22 -10.74
C ALA A 178 -9.48 12.21 -9.70
N PHE A 179 -8.71 12.70 -8.74
CA PHE A 179 -8.51 12.04 -7.47
C PHE A 179 -9.71 12.29 -6.55
N VAL A 180 -10.05 11.28 -5.74
CA VAL A 180 -11.06 11.35 -4.70
C VAL A 180 -10.42 11.00 -3.36
N SER A 181 -10.46 11.94 -2.41
CA SER A 181 -9.87 11.78 -1.07
C SER A 181 -11.00 11.75 -0.04
N TYR A 182 -11.18 10.61 0.63
CA TYR A 182 -12.15 10.41 1.71
C TYR A 182 -11.46 10.52 3.06
N LEU A 183 -12.04 11.27 4.00
CA LEU A 183 -11.53 11.39 5.36
C LEU A 183 -12.18 10.34 6.25
N VAL A 184 -11.36 9.63 7.02
CA VAL A 184 -11.79 8.73 8.11
C VAL A 184 -11.47 9.41 9.43
N THR A 185 -12.49 9.63 10.24
CA THR A 185 -12.40 10.29 11.55
C THR A 185 -12.96 9.39 12.64
N ALA A 186 -12.97 9.84 13.88
CA ALA A 186 -13.61 9.11 14.99
C ALA A 186 -15.12 8.94 14.82
N GLU A 187 -15.77 9.77 13.97
CA GLU A 187 -17.18 9.66 13.63
C GLU A 187 -17.41 8.70 12.44
N GLY A 188 -16.35 8.13 11.88
CA GLY A 188 -16.38 7.17 10.78
C GLY A 188 -15.92 7.74 9.44
N VAL A 189 -16.25 7.02 8.37
CA VAL A 189 -15.91 7.38 6.99
C VAL A 189 -16.79 8.54 6.51
N GLN A 190 -16.18 9.67 6.19
CA GLN A 190 -16.88 10.82 5.61
C GLN A 190 -17.22 10.52 4.16
N THR A 191 -18.51 10.45 3.81
CA THR A 191 -18.97 10.00 2.48
C THR A 191 -18.85 11.03 1.37
N LYS A 192 -18.59 12.31 1.70
CA LYS A 192 -18.35 13.39 0.73
C LYS A 192 -16.85 13.56 0.52
N PRO A 193 -16.29 13.16 -0.65
CA PRO A 193 -14.86 13.27 -0.90
C PRO A 193 -14.43 14.69 -1.24
N ILE A 194 -13.13 14.97 -1.03
CA ILE A 194 -12.43 16.08 -1.68
C ILE A 194 -12.05 15.63 -3.09
N LEU A 195 -12.39 16.45 -4.08
CA LEU A 195 -12.08 16.20 -5.49
C LEU A 195 -10.91 17.07 -5.95
N SER A 196 -9.97 16.43 -6.67
CA SER A 196 -8.84 17.12 -7.31
C SER A 196 -8.77 16.71 -8.77
N ASN A 197 -9.22 17.57 -9.68
CA ASN A 197 -9.13 17.36 -11.13
C ASN A 197 -7.74 17.81 -11.60
N VAL A 198 -6.79 16.87 -11.66
CA VAL A 198 -5.38 17.18 -11.93
C VAL A 198 -4.66 15.96 -12.53
N GLY A 199 -3.64 16.21 -13.37
CA GLY A 199 -2.89 15.17 -14.05
C GLY A 199 -3.57 14.68 -15.32
N GLY A 200 -3.12 13.51 -15.79
CA GLY A 200 -3.64 12.91 -17.01
C GLY A 200 -4.93 12.15 -16.81
N MET A 201 -5.69 11.96 -17.89
CA MET A 201 -6.84 11.06 -17.90
C MET A 201 -6.40 9.62 -17.62
N HIS A 202 -7.10 8.93 -16.71
CA HIS A 202 -7.05 7.48 -16.56
C HIS A 202 -8.30 6.90 -17.22
N ALA A 203 -8.16 6.47 -18.47
CA ALA A 203 -9.27 6.10 -19.34
C ALA A 203 -8.84 5.09 -20.42
N GLY A 204 -9.78 4.67 -21.25
CA GLY A 204 -9.55 3.74 -22.36
C GLY A 204 -9.95 2.31 -22.03
N PRO A 205 -9.31 1.29 -22.62
CA PRO A 205 -9.53 -0.10 -22.25
C PRO A 205 -9.32 -0.35 -20.75
N GLY A 206 -10.14 -1.22 -20.14
CA GLY A 206 -10.14 -1.45 -18.68
C GLY A 206 -8.75 -1.75 -18.08
N ARG A 207 -7.86 -2.37 -18.86
CA ARG A 207 -6.47 -2.63 -18.44
C ARG A 207 -5.64 -1.37 -18.18
N ASN A 208 -6.02 -0.21 -18.67
CA ASN A 208 -5.38 1.07 -18.34
C ASN A 208 -5.69 1.51 -16.90
N ALA A 209 -6.67 0.90 -16.23
CA ALA A 209 -6.94 1.12 -14.81
C ALA A 209 -5.86 0.54 -13.89
N ILE A 210 -5.09 -0.42 -14.38
CA ILE A 210 -4.02 -1.13 -13.68
C ILE A 210 -2.87 -0.18 -13.30
N GLY A 211 -2.14 -0.55 -12.26
CA GLY A 211 -0.96 0.14 -11.73
C GLY A 211 -1.20 0.72 -10.34
N ALA A 212 -0.15 0.72 -9.54
CA ALA A 212 -0.21 1.08 -8.12
C ALA A 212 -0.17 2.61 -7.88
N MET A 213 -0.62 3.01 -6.70
CA MET A 213 -0.52 4.36 -6.14
C MET A 213 0.05 4.29 -4.73
N LYS A 214 1.00 5.17 -4.39
CA LYS A 214 1.66 5.21 -3.08
C LYS A 214 1.88 6.65 -2.61
N PHE A 215 1.85 6.84 -1.31
CA PHE A 215 2.31 8.08 -0.69
C PHE A 215 3.81 8.05 -0.39
N SER A 216 4.46 9.21 -0.48
CA SER A 216 5.81 9.39 0.06
C SER A 216 5.83 9.23 1.59
N PRO A 217 6.99 8.90 2.21
CA PRO A 217 7.08 8.68 3.65
C PRO A 217 6.59 9.86 4.50
N ASP A 218 6.78 11.08 4.03
CA ASP A 218 6.31 12.31 4.68
C ASP A 218 4.81 12.62 4.40
N GLY A 219 4.17 11.80 3.53
CA GLY A 219 2.79 11.95 3.11
C GLY A 219 2.49 13.17 2.26
N ARG A 220 3.51 13.87 1.75
CA ARG A 220 3.33 15.11 0.98
C ARG A 220 3.29 14.90 -0.53
N LYS A 221 3.59 13.68 -0.99
CA LYS A 221 3.51 13.34 -2.41
C LYS A 221 2.71 12.06 -2.61
N ILE A 222 2.07 11.97 -3.78
CA ILE A 222 1.47 10.76 -4.31
C ILE A 222 2.20 10.38 -5.58
N GLY A 223 2.66 9.14 -5.66
CA GLY A 223 3.16 8.52 -6.88
C GLY A 223 2.10 7.60 -7.48
N VAL A 224 1.97 7.60 -8.80
CA VAL A 224 0.99 6.81 -9.54
C VAL A 224 1.65 6.16 -10.73
N ALA A 225 1.44 4.86 -10.91
CA ALA A 225 1.78 4.13 -12.13
C ALA A 225 0.52 4.01 -13.01
N VAL A 226 0.63 4.28 -14.30
CA VAL A 226 -0.48 4.17 -15.26
C VAL A 226 -0.05 3.29 -16.41
N TRP A 227 -0.66 2.12 -16.51
CA TRP A 227 -0.27 1.07 -17.42
C TRP A 227 -0.77 1.26 -18.86
N ARG A 228 -0.31 0.40 -19.75
CA ARG A 228 -0.69 0.27 -21.16
C ARG A 228 -0.47 1.56 -21.97
N GLU A 229 -1.51 2.08 -22.64
CA GLU A 229 -1.36 3.18 -23.59
C GLU A 229 -0.83 4.48 -22.93
N ALA A 230 -1.11 4.67 -21.66
CA ALA A 230 -0.58 5.81 -20.90
C ALA A 230 0.92 5.68 -20.60
N ASN A 231 1.41 4.47 -20.31
CA ASN A 231 2.84 4.13 -20.14
C ASN A 231 3.63 5.19 -19.39
N ARG A 232 3.20 5.55 -18.17
CA ARG A 232 3.80 6.64 -17.42
C ARG A 232 3.76 6.44 -15.90
N TYR A 233 4.66 7.15 -15.24
CA TYR A 233 4.56 7.43 -13.82
C TYR A 233 4.22 8.90 -13.63
N GLU A 234 3.38 9.17 -12.64
CA GLU A 234 2.99 10.52 -12.26
C GLU A 234 3.31 10.73 -10.78
N VAL A 235 3.77 11.94 -10.42
CA VAL A 235 3.99 12.36 -9.04
C VAL A 235 3.26 13.66 -8.81
N PHE A 236 2.55 13.76 -7.70
CA PHE A 236 1.75 14.92 -7.31
C PHE A 236 2.15 15.37 -5.91
N ASP A 237 1.91 16.63 -5.59
CA ASP A 237 1.90 17.10 -4.23
C ASP A 237 0.56 16.77 -3.59
N PHE A 238 0.57 16.40 -2.31
CA PHE A 238 -0.60 16.13 -1.49
C PHE A 238 -0.61 17.00 -0.24
N ASP A 239 -1.73 17.67 0.00
CA ASP A 239 -1.92 18.46 1.20
C ASP A 239 -2.67 17.63 2.27
N ARG A 240 -1.95 17.19 3.29
CA ARG A 240 -2.48 16.37 4.38
C ARG A 240 -3.50 17.09 5.28
N ASN A 241 -3.60 18.42 5.22
CA ASN A 241 -4.62 19.17 5.94
C ASN A 241 -5.97 19.17 5.20
N THR A 242 -5.92 19.23 3.88
CA THR A 242 -7.11 19.46 3.05
C THR A 242 -7.52 18.28 2.17
N GLY A 243 -6.64 17.27 2.00
CA GLY A 243 -6.86 16.14 1.10
C GLY A 243 -6.71 16.49 -0.40
N LEU A 244 -6.21 17.69 -0.73
CA LEU A 244 -6.05 18.14 -2.12
C LEU A 244 -4.78 17.57 -2.75
N VAL A 245 -4.92 17.13 -4.02
CA VAL A 245 -3.83 16.69 -4.91
C VAL A 245 -3.55 17.82 -5.92
N LYS A 246 -2.26 18.14 -6.15
CA LYS A 246 -1.82 19.28 -6.97
C LYS A 246 -0.50 18.98 -7.68
N ASN A 247 -0.08 19.88 -8.58
CA ASN A 247 1.28 19.97 -9.16
C ASN A 247 1.76 18.65 -9.79
N PRO A 248 1.17 18.20 -10.91
CA PRO A 248 1.55 16.98 -11.58
C PRO A 248 2.95 17.07 -12.18
N LYS A 249 3.78 16.05 -11.94
CA LYS A 249 5.03 15.80 -12.64
C LYS A 249 4.93 14.44 -13.32
N VAL A 250 5.16 14.38 -14.62
CA VAL A 250 5.00 13.17 -15.44
C VAL A 250 6.35 12.65 -15.90
N PHE A 251 6.55 11.35 -15.79
CA PHE A 251 7.67 10.60 -16.38
C PHE A 251 7.11 9.66 -17.45
N SER A 252 7.48 9.86 -18.70
CA SER A 252 6.98 9.10 -19.86
C SER A 252 7.98 9.18 -21.02
N PRO A 253 8.09 8.15 -21.91
CA PRO A 253 7.35 6.90 -21.87
C PRO A 253 8.04 5.84 -21.00
N TYR A 254 7.24 5.10 -20.22
CA TYR A 254 7.71 3.92 -19.46
C TYR A 254 6.75 2.77 -19.72
N PRO A 255 7.05 1.88 -20.67
CA PRO A 255 6.18 0.79 -21.04
C PRO A 255 5.78 -0.07 -19.84
N GLU A 256 4.50 -0.36 -19.72
CA GLU A 256 3.94 -1.24 -18.70
C GLU A 256 4.24 -0.81 -17.25
N ALA A 257 4.20 0.51 -16.99
CA ALA A 257 4.35 1.07 -15.65
C ALA A 257 3.33 0.46 -14.68
N TYR A 258 3.79 -0.34 -13.68
CA TYR A 258 2.92 -1.15 -12.83
C TYR A 258 3.10 -0.86 -11.33
N GLY A 259 4.22 -1.31 -10.75
CA GLY A 259 4.54 -1.06 -9.35
C GLY A 259 5.18 0.30 -9.14
N ILE A 260 4.99 0.86 -7.95
CA ILE A 260 5.60 2.13 -7.55
C ILE A 260 5.88 2.11 -6.04
N GLU A 261 6.99 2.72 -5.62
CA GLU A 261 7.32 2.95 -4.20
C GLU A 261 8.32 4.09 -4.07
N PHE A 262 8.22 4.85 -2.98
CA PHE A 262 9.20 5.88 -2.64
C PHE A 262 10.36 5.30 -1.83
N SER A 263 11.56 5.90 -1.94
CA SER A 263 12.66 5.66 -1.00
C SER A 263 12.24 6.04 0.43
N PRO A 264 12.88 5.45 1.47
CA PRO A 264 12.57 5.78 2.87
C PRO A 264 12.70 7.28 3.20
N ASP A 265 13.60 8.01 2.57
CA ASP A 265 13.77 9.47 2.71
C ASP A 265 12.86 10.30 1.77
N GLY A 266 12.09 9.65 0.88
CA GLY A 266 11.22 10.31 -0.10
C GLY A 266 11.94 11.03 -1.24
N SER A 267 13.26 10.92 -1.35
CA SER A 267 14.05 11.61 -2.39
C SER A 267 14.00 10.95 -3.76
N LYS A 268 13.70 9.64 -3.79
CA LYS A 268 13.62 8.83 -4.99
C LYS A 268 12.23 8.19 -5.13
N LEU A 269 11.84 7.94 -6.37
CA LEU A 269 10.72 7.08 -6.72
C LEU A 269 11.26 5.87 -7.46
N TYR A 270 10.74 4.70 -7.13
CA TYR A 270 11.01 3.45 -7.83
C TYR A 270 9.77 3.00 -8.59
N GLY A 271 9.98 2.42 -9.76
CA GLY A 271 8.91 1.89 -10.60
C GLY A 271 9.29 0.55 -11.21
N SER A 272 8.31 -0.32 -11.47
CA SER A 272 8.50 -1.55 -12.24
C SER A 272 7.81 -1.49 -13.58
N SER A 273 8.51 -1.87 -14.66
CA SER A 273 7.86 -2.32 -15.91
C SER A 273 7.47 -3.77 -15.75
N ASN A 274 6.20 -4.09 -16.01
CA ASN A 274 5.67 -5.43 -15.69
C ASN A 274 6.24 -6.54 -16.60
N GLY A 275 6.55 -6.25 -17.86
CA GLY A 275 7.09 -7.24 -18.85
C GLY A 275 6.04 -8.08 -19.57
N GLU A 276 4.75 -7.82 -19.39
CA GLU A 276 3.67 -8.61 -20.01
C GLU A 276 3.66 -8.55 -21.54
N GLY A 277 4.03 -7.41 -22.13
CA GLY A 277 4.08 -7.18 -23.57
C GLY A 277 5.24 -7.88 -24.28
N GLY A 278 6.01 -8.72 -23.60
CA GLY A 278 7.12 -9.50 -24.17
C GLY A 278 8.47 -8.81 -24.01
N GLY A 279 8.53 -7.63 -23.42
CA GLY A 279 9.76 -6.98 -22.99
C GLY A 279 10.33 -7.61 -21.71
N GLN A 280 11.62 -7.34 -21.44
CA GLN A 280 12.22 -7.72 -20.16
C GLN A 280 11.71 -6.77 -19.06
N ALA A 281 11.20 -7.35 -17.98
CA ALA A 281 10.79 -6.57 -16.81
C ALA A 281 11.97 -5.78 -16.23
N GLN A 282 11.77 -4.50 -15.90
CA GLN A 282 12.80 -3.57 -15.47
C GLN A 282 12.39 -2.87 -14.17
N ILE A 283 13.39 -2.47 -13.41
CA ILE A 283 13.24 -1.62 -12.23
C ILE A 283 13.90 -0.28 -12.52
N PHE A 284 13.12 0.78 -12.37
CA PHE A 284 13.53 2.16 -12.58
C PHE A 284 13.72 2.87 -11.25
N GLN A 285 14.67 3.82 -11.22
CA GLN A 285 14.77 4.85 -10.20
C GLN A 285 14.59 6.22 -10.84
N PHE A 286 13.79 7.06 -10.22
CA PHE A 286 13.58 8.47 -10.58
C PHE A 286 14.09 9.34 -9.44
N ASP A 287 15.07 10.17 -9.69
CA ASP A 287 15.49 11.21 -8.76
C ASP A 287 14.50 12.37 -8.80
N LEU A 288 13.77 12.59 -7.71
CA LEU A 288 12.69 13.57 -7.69
C LEU A 288 13.17 15.02 -7.70
N LYS A 289 14.41 15.27 -7.25
CA LYS A 289 15.03 16.59 -7.25
C LYS A 289 15.51 16.98 -8.65
N THR A 290 16.25 16.10 -9.30
CA THR A 290 16.85 16.38 -10.62
C THR A 290 15.95 16.03 -11.79
N GLY A 291 14.96 15.14 -11.58
CA GLY A 291 14.13 14.56 -12.63
C GLY A 291 14.82 13.49 -13.48
N LYS A 292 16.06 13.11 -13.17
CA LYS A 292 16.79 12.05 -13.87
C LYS A 292 16.17 10.69 -13.54
N ALA A 293 16.16 9.81 -14.55
CA ALA A 293 15.72 8.44 -14.42
C ALA A 293 16.82 7.47 -14.87
N ALA A 294 16.87 6.29 -14.25
CA ALA A 294 17.79 5.23 -14.62
C ALA A 294 17.15 3.86 -14.42
N VAL A 295 17.57 2.87 -15.23
CA VAL A 295 17.33 1.46 -14.97
C VAL A 295 18.35 0.98 -13.94
N ILE A 296 17.90 0.50 -12.77
CA ILE A 296 18.76 -0.03 -11.72
C ILE A 296 18.82 -1.56 -11.71
N GLY A 297 17.97 -2.21 -12.49
CA GLY A 297 17.95 -3.65 -12.61
C GLY A 297 16.97 -4.17 -13.63
N LYS A 298 17.18 -5.44 -13.99
CA LYS A 298 16.30 -6.20 -14.88
C LYS A 298 16.00 -7.52 -14.20
N SER A 299 14.76 -8.02 -14.35
CA SER A 299 14.39 -9.31 -13.80
C SER A 299 14.51 -10.40 -14.84
N ALA A 300 14.99 -11.57 -14.41
CA ALA A 300 14.88 -12.79 -15.21
C ALA A 300 13.44 -13.33 -15.24
N ASN A 301 12.60 -12.89 -14.30
CA ASN A 301 11.18 -13.23 -14.29
C ASN A 301 10.45 -12.53 -15.45
N ARG A 302 9.51 -13.24 -16.05
CA ARG A 302 8.72 -12.67 -17.16
C ARG A 302 7.93 -11.45 -16.70
N LYS A 303 7.35 -11.52 -15.48
CA LYS A 303 6.57 -10.43 -14.92
C LYS A 303 7.03 -10.07 -13.52
N VAL A 304 7.17 -8.78 -13.30
CA VAL A 304 7.33 -8.19 -11.96
C VAL A 304 6.14 -7.31 -11.63
N GLY A 305 5.82 -7.26 -10.34
CA GLY A 305 4.62 -6.60 -9.84
C GLY A 305 4.89 -5.38 -8.99
N GLN A 306 4.15 -5.30 -7.90
CA GLN A 306 4.23 -4.20 -6.94
C GLN A 306 5.58 -4.13 -6.24
N LEU A 307 5.90 -2.92 -5.81
CA LEU A 307 6.99 -2.60 -4.91
C LEU A 307 6.39 -2.24 -3.54
N GLN A 308 7.08 -2.65 -2.48
CA GLN A 308 6.65 -2.31 -1.11
C GLN A 308 7.88 -2.07 -0.24
N ARG A 309 7.95 -0.86 0.34
CA ARG A 309 8.92 -0.54 1.38
C ARG A 309 8.63 -1.35 2.64
N ALA A 310 9.69 -1.87 3.26
CA ALA A 310 9.58 -2.71 4.44
C ALA A 310 10.24 -2.05 5.68
N PRO A 311 9.94 -2.57 6.88
CA PRO A 311 10.52 -2.06 8.13
C PRO A 311 12.05 -2.12 8.22
N ASP A 312 12.69 -3.01 7.44
CA ASP A 312 14.15 -3.14 7.36
C ASP A 312 14.81 -2.07 6.45
N GLY A 313 14.02 -1.14 5.91
CA GLY A 313 14.49 -0.06 5.05
C GLY A 313 14.72 -0.42 3.59
N ASN A 314 14.56 -1.69 3.21
CA ASN A 314 14.61 -2.13 1.82
C ASN A 314 13.25 -1.97 1.11
N ILE A 315 13.27 -2.05 -0.22
CA ILE A 315 12.06 -2.16 -1.03
C ILE A 315 12.02 -3.55 -1.65
N TYR A 316 10.94 -4.28 -1.39
CA TYR A 316 10.72 -5.60 -1.96
C TYR A 316 9.90 -5.51 -3.24
N VAL A 317 10.21 -6.39 -4.20
CA VAL A 317 9.61 -6.42 -5.52
C VAL A 317 8.91 -7.77 -5.73
N ALA A 318 7.60 -7.74 -6.00
CA ALA A 318 6.83 -8.93 -6.31
C ALA A 318 7.25 -9.51 -7.67
N ARG A 319 7.34 -10.84 -7.76
CA ARG A 319 7.72 -11.57 -8.98
C ARG A 319 6.71 -12.69 -9.21
N GLU A 320 6.06 -12.68 -10.38
CA GLU A 320 4.97 -13.62 -10.68
C GLU A 320 5.46 -15.08 -10.62
N ASP A 321 4.73 -15.92 -9.87
CA ASP A 321 4.96 -17.35 -9.69
C ASP A 321 6.36 -17.73 -9.20
N ASN A 322 7.06 -16.80 -8.55
CA ASN A 322 8.43 -17.00 -8.08
C ASN A 322 8.48 -17.30 -6.57
N SER A 323 9.40 -18.16 -6.17
CA SER A 323 9.67 -18.49 -4.76
C SER A 323 10.63 -17.51 -4.07
N PHE A 324 11.00 -16.43 -4.77
CA PHE A 324 11.79 -15.33 -4.24
C PHE A 324 11.09 -13.99 -4.54
N LEU A 325 11.26 -13.02 -3.65
CA LEU A 325 11.04 -11.60 -3.95
C LEU A 325 12.36 -10.97 -4.44
N GLY A 326 12.25 -10.00 -5.33
CA GLY A 326 13.35 -9.08 -5.59
C GLY A 326 13.54 -8.11 -4.43
N ILE A 327 14.76 -7.57 -4.28
CA ILE A 327 15.11 -6.56 -3.26
C ILE A 327 15.83 -5.39 -3.93
N ILE A 328 15.41 -4.17 -3.59
CA ILE A 328 16.17 -2.95 -3.81
C ILE A 328 16.79 -2.58 -2.46
N SER A 329 18.10 -2.74 -2.34
CA SER A 329 18.89 -2.32 -1.18
C SER A 329 19.46 -0.93 -1.38
N ASN A 330 19.73 -0.22 -0.26
CA ASN A 330 20.16 1.18 -0.24
C ASN A 330 19.26 2.11 -1.08
N PRO A 331 17.92 2.08 -0.87
CA PRO A 331 16.99 2.80 -1.75
C PRO A 331 17.06 4.34 -1.63
N ASN A 332 17.76 4.91 -0.64
CA ASN A 332 18.04 6.35 -0.55
C ASN A 332 19.22 6.76 -1.45
N GLY A 333 20.06 5.81 -1.85
CA GLY A 333 21.20 6.03 -2.73
C GLY A 333 20.77 6.42 -4.14
N ASP A 334 21.70 7.00 -4.89
CA ASP A 334 21.50 7.24 -6.31
C ASP A 334 21.55 5.93 -7.14
N ALA A 335 21.26 5.99 -8.43
CA ALA A 335 21.15 4.82 -9.29
C ALA A 335 22.47 4.01 -9.41
N SER A 336 23.62 4.55 -9.04
CA SER A 336 24.90 3.83 -9.01
C SER A 336 25.12 3.05 -7.73
N THR A 337 24.40 3.39 -6.66
CA THR A 337 24.56 2.81 -5.31
C THR A 337 23.34 2.03 -4.84
N ALA A 338 22.14 2.38 -5.29
CA ALA A 338 20.93 1.55 -5.12
C ALA A 338 21.06 0.26 -5.94
N LYS A 339 20.85 -0.89 -5.31
CA LYS A 339 21.09 -2.19 -5.95
C LYS A 339 19.83 -3.03 -5.97
N TYR A 340 19.41 -3.45 -7.16
CA TYR A 340 18.39 -4.48 -7.33
C TYR A 340 19.01 -5.87 -7.38
N THR A 341 18.45 -6.79 -6.57
CA THR A 341 18.79 -8.20 -6.56
C THR A 341 17.53 -9.00 -6.85
N ASP A 342 17.53 -9.79 -7.92
CA ASP A 342 16.34 -10.48 -8.43
C ASP A 342 15.88 -11.60 -7.47
N ASP A 343 16.78 -12.52 -7.08
CA ASP A 343 16.50 -13.56 -6.09
C ASP A 343 16.93 -13.10 -4.68
N GLY A 344 16.33 -12.01 -4.20
CA GLY A 344 16.77 -11.33 -2.99
C GLY A 344 16.28 -11.98 -1.70
N LEU A 345 15.03 -12.46 -1.64
CA LEU A 345 14.45 -13.07 -0.43
C LEU A 345 13.65 -14.32 -0.76
N LYS A 346 14.05 -15.47 -0.21
CA LYS A 346 13.36 -16.76 -0.37
C LYS A 346 12.08 -16.83 0.47
N LEU A 347 10.99 -17.37 -0.12
CA LEU A 347 9.66 -17.46 0.48
C LEU A 347 9.36 -18.83 1.12
N GLY A 348 10.38 -19.62 1.46
CA GLY A 348 10.19 -20.91 2.13
C GLY A 348 9.37 -21.94 1.35
N GLY A 349 9.41 -21.91 0.03
CA GLY A 349 8.61 -22.79 -0.85
C GLY A 349 7.24 -22.24 -1.25
N ARG A 350 6.81 -21.13 -0.67
CA ARG A 350 5.61 -20.39 -1.13
C ARG A 350 5.98 -19.52 -2.34
N ARG A 351 4.96 -19.00 -3.03
CA ARG A 351 5.18 -18.20 -4.24
C ARG A 351 4.55 -16.82 -4.15
N SER A 352 5.28 -15.83 -4.61
CA SER A 352 4.76 -14.50 -4.93
C SER A 352 3.87 -14.55 -6.18
N LYS A 353 2.98 -13.60 -6.28
CA LYS A 353 2.27 -13.19 -7.49
C LYS A 353 2.67 -11.74 -7.82
N LEU A 354 1.75 -10.91 -8.33
CA LEU A 354 2.06 -9.52 -8.70
C LEU A 354 1.87 -8.52 -7.55
N GLY A 355 1.16 -8.89 -6.48
CA GLY A 355 0.82 -7.99 -5.39
C GLY A 355 1.68 -8.19 -4.14
N LEU A 356 1.78 -7.12 -3.37
CA LEU A 356 2.29 -7.06 -1.99
C LEU A 356 1.25 -6.33 -1.12
N PRO A 357 1.32 -6.47 0.22
CA PRO A 357 0.33 -5.84 1.09
C PRO A 357 0.35 -4.32 0.99
N ASN A 358 -0.84 -3.72 0.99
CA ASN A 358 -1.03 -2.30 1.00
C ASN A 358 -1.20 -1.79 2.44
N PHE A 359 -0.47 -0.73 2.81
CA PHE A 359 -0.44 -0.16 4.15
C PHE A 359 -0.73 1.34 4.14
N ILE A 360 -1.20 1.86 5.28
CA ILE A 360 -1.28 3.31 5.51
C ILE A 360 0.13 3.87 5.60
N THR A 361 0.34 5.03 4.98
CA THR A 361 1.56 5.81 5.20
C THR A 361 1.43 6.61 6.50
N GLU A 362 2.39 6.41 7.40
CA GLU A 362 2.49 7.05 8.70
C GLU A 362 3.69 8.03 8.71
N PRO A 363 3.47 9.32 8.39
CA PRO A 363 4.56 10.30 8.39
C PRO A 363 5.16 10.51 9.78
N GLY A 364 6.49 10.43 9.85
CA GLY A 364 7.24 10.61 11.11
C GLY A 364 7.49 9.32 11.88
N LYS A 365 7.17 8.19 11.28
CA LYS A 365 7.53 6.86 11.80
C LYS A 365 8.66 6.25 10.99
#